data_5ab4ce632aa856efc9918349fd08296f
#
_entry.id   5ab4ce632aa856efc9918349fd08296f
#
_cell.length_a   1.000
_cell.length_b   1.000
_cell.length_c   1.000
_cell.angle_alpha   90.00
_cell.angle_beta   90.00
_cell.angle_gamma   90.00
#
_symmetry.space_group_name_H-M   'P 1'
#
loop_
_entity.id
_entity.type
_entity.pdbx_description
1 polymer ?
#
loop_
_entity_poly.entity_id
_entity_poly.type
_entity_poly.pdbx_seq_one_letter_code
_entity_poly.pdbx_strand_id
1 'polypeptide(L)'
;MKEELSTKTRTESDLIGSREIPESAMYGVQTLRGIENFRISKFHLNEYPLFINALAITKMGAAIANSELGLLTGQQTDAILKACKEILEGKHHEQFPVDMIQGGAGTTTNMNANEVIANRALEIMGHKRGEYQYCSPNDHVNRSQSTNDAYPTAIHIGMYYTHLKLVKHFEELIDAFQRKAEAFKHIIKMGRTQLEDAVPMTLGQTFNGFASILRNEIKNLNFAAEEFLTVNMGATAIGTGIAAEPEYAEKCVKALSKLTGWEVKLSGDLVGATSDTSCLVGYSSAMRRVAVKMNKICNDLRLLASGPRCGLGEINLPAMQPGSSIMPGKVNPVIPEVMNQISYKVIGNDLCVAMSGEAAQMELNAMEPVMAQCCFESADLLMNGFDTLRTLCIDGITANEEVCRRYVHDSIGVVTALNPVIGYKNSTKIAKEALATGKGVYELVLEHNILSKEDLDTILKPENMIKPVKLDIKPNI
;
A
#
# COMPACT_ATOMS: atom_id res chain seq x y z
N MET A 1 -12.88 -38.00 0.41
CA MET A 1 -11.76 -38.90 0.78
C MET A 1 -10.79 -38.04 1.60
N LYS A 2 -10.72 -38.25 2.91
CA LYS A 2 -9.64 -37.68 3.72
C LYS A 2 -8.41 -38.55 3.41
N GLU A 3 -7.40 -37.97 2.80
CA GLU A 3 -6.08 -38.62 2.73
C GLU A 3 -5.64 -38.91 4.18
N GLU A 4 -5.33 -40.16 4.46
CA GLU A 4 -4.64 -40.58 5.68
C GLU A 4 -3.24 -39.96 5.63
N LEU A 5 -3.11 -38.77 6.25
CA LEU A 5 -1.83 -38.13 6.49
C LEU A 5 -0.94 -39.10 7.28
N SER A 6 0.22 -39.40 6.75
CA SER A 6 1.28 -40.22 7.33
C SER A 6 1.35 -40.03 8.86
N THR A 7 1.09 -41.09 9.60
CA THR A 7 1.13 -41.12 11.07
C THR A 7 2.56 -41.12 11.64
N LYS A 8 3.59 -40.96 10.81
CA LYS A 8 4.99 -40.95 11.27
C LYS A 8 5.33 -39.59 11.83
N THR A 9 5.86 -39.62 13.06
CA THR A 9 6.35 -38.43 13.76
C THR A 9 7.82 -38.61 14.11
N ARG A 10 8.49 -37.49 14.36
CA ARG A 10 9.78 -37.43 15.05
C ARG A 10 9.64 -36.66 16.33
N THR A 11 10.36 -37.07 17.36
CA THR A 11 10.38 -36.39 18.65
C THR A 11 11.45 -35.31 18.64
N GLU A 12 11.07 -34.07 18.94
CA GLU A 12 12.00 -32.98 19.21
C GLU A 12 11.75 -32.41 20.61
N SER A 13 12.80 -31.83 21.21
CA SER A 13 12.75 -31.29 22.57
C SER A 13 13.36 -29.90 22.64
N ASP A 14 12.78 -29.07 23.50
CA ASP A 14 13.30 -27.76 23.89
C ASP A 14 13.35 -27.66 25.43
N LEU A 15 13.63 -26.47 25.97
CA LEU A 15 13.76 -26.22 27.40
C LEU A 15 12.51 -26.60 28.20
N ILE A 16 11.32 -26.59 27.61
CA ILE A 16 10.05 -26.87 28.31
C ILE A 16 9.49 -28.28 28.02
N GLY A 17 10.24 -29.10 27.30
CA GLY A 17 9.91 -30.54 27.10
C GLY A 17 9.78 -30.95 25.64
N SER A 18 9.38 -32.20 25.44
CA SER A 18 9.32 -32.86 24.13
C SER A 18 7.95 -32.69 23.45
N ARG A 19 7.95 -32.73 22.12
CA ARG A 19 6.77 -32.80 21.28
C ARG A 19 6.99 -33.73 20.10
N GLU A 20 5.91 -34.35 19.65
CA GLU A 20 5.86 -35.14 18.42
C GLU A 20 5.54 -34.23 17.22
N ILE A 21 6.42 -34.21 16.25
CA ILE A 21 6.30 -33.36 15.06
C ILE A 21 6.06 -34.27 13.84
N PRO A 22 5.14 -33.95 12.93
CA PRO A 22 4.97 -34.72 11.71
C PRO A 22 6.30 -34.87 10.96
N GLU A 23 6.66 -36.08 10.54
CA GLU A 23 7.94 -36.32 9.85
C GLU A 23 8.05 -35.53 8.55
N SER A 24 6.90 -35.22 7.90
CA SER A 24 6.82 -34.36 6.70
C SER A 24 7.11 -32.88 6.97
N ALA A 25 6.94 -32.39 8.22
CA ALA A 25 7.16 -30.98 8.55
C ALA A 25 8.66 -30.65 8.57
N MET A 26 9.02 -29.51 7.94
CA MET A 26 10.38 -28.96 8.05
C MET A 26 10.54 -28.08 9.27
N TYR A 27 9.46 -27.56 9.82
CA TYR A 27 9.51 -26.84 11.09
C TYR A 27 9.76 -27.79 12.26
N GLY A 28 10.19 -27.25 13.40
CA GLY A 28 10.53 -28.01 14.61
C GLY A 28 9.61 -27.73 15.79
N VAL A 29 10.12 -28.05 16.99
CA VAL A 29 9.35 -28.01 18.25
C VAL A 29 8.88 -26.60 18.63
N GLN A 30 9.68 -25.56 18.38
CA GLN A 30 9.31 -24.20 18.76
C GLN A 30 8.20 -23.64 17.85
N THR A 31 8.26 -23.92 16.55
CA THR A 31 7.16 -23.63 15.63
C THR A 31 5.89 -24.34 16.03
N LEU A 32 5.96 -25.65 16.36
CA LEU A 32 4.78 -26.39 16.77
C LEU A 32 4.12 -25.77 18.00
N ARG A 33 4.91 -25.34 19.00
CA ARG A 33 4.38 -24.61 20.15
C ARG A 33 3.72 -23.30 19.74
N GLY A 34 4.30 -22.55 18.80
CA GLY A 34 3.70 -21.34 18.26
C GLY A 34 2.33 -21.61 17.62
N ILE A 35 2.22 -22.69 16.84
CA ILE A 35 0.95 -23.12 16.22
C ILE A 35 -0.08 -23.52 17.30
N GLU A 36 0.36 -24.20 18.37
CA GLU A 36 -0.50 -24.58 19.49
C GLU A 36 -0.99 -23.37 20.29
N ASN A 37 -0.11 -22.39 20.55
CA ASN A 37 -0.36 -21.22 21.38
C ASN A 37 -1.16 -20.11 20.67
N PHE A 38 -0.89 -19.88 19.38
CA PHE A 38 -1.40 -18.74 18.65
C PHE A 38 -2.31 -19.18 17.49
N ARG A 39 -3.54 -19.54 17.82
CA ARG A 39 -4.65 -19.77 16.88
C ARG A 39 -5.60 -18.57 16.93
N ILE A 40 -5.09 -17.41 16.58
CA ILE A 40 -5.74 -16.13 16.86
C ILE A 40 -6.47 -15.58 15.63
N SER A 41 -5.82 -15.63 14.47
CA SER A 41 -6.35 -15.00 13.26
C SER A 41 -6.36 -15.98 12.07
N LYS A 42 -6.71 -15.45 10.90
CA LYS A 42 -6.56 -16.14 9.61
C LYS A 42 -5.32 -15.68 8.85
N PHE A 43 -4.53 -14.79 9.43
CA PHE A 43 -3.33 -14.24 8.82
C PHE A 43 -2.12 -15.08 9.20
N HIS A 44 -1.78 -16.03 8.35
CA HIS A 44 -0.62 -16.90 8.56
C HIS A 44 0.56 -16.40 7.74
N LEU A 45 1.79 -16.69 8.21
CA LEU A 45 3.01 -16.21 7.58
C LEU A 45 3.15 -16.68 6.12
N ASN A 46 2.67 -17.89 5.79
CA ASN A 46 2.67 -18.42 4.43
C ASN A 46 1.85 -17.61 3.40
N GLU A 47 0.97 -16.74 3.85
CA GLU A 47 0.23 -15.80 2.99
C GLU A 47 1.08 -14.56 2.60
N TYR A 48 2.27 -14.39 3.20
CA TYR A 48 3.15 -13.24 3.00
C TYR A 48 4.51 -13.64 2.40
N PRO A 49 4.55 -14.05 1.12
CA PRO A 49 5.76 -14.61 0.50
C PRO A 49 6.95 -13.65 0.51
N LEU A 50 6.73 -12.34 0.41
CA LEU A 50 7.80 -11.34 0.48
C LEU A 50 8.43 -11.26 1.86
N PHE A 51 7.66 -11.48 2.92
CA PHE A 51 8.19 -11.51 4.28
C PHE A 51 8.98 -12.80 4.52
N ILE A 52 8.52 -13.96 4.04
CA ILE A 52 9.28 -15.21 4.08
C ILE A 52 10.62 -15.06 3.35
N ASN A 53 10.60 -14.46 2.18
CA ASN A 53 11.83 -14.18 1.41
C ASN A 53 12.77 -13.26 2.18
N ALA A 54 12.25 -12.25 2.86
CA ALA A 54 13.05 -11.35 3.69
C ALA A 54 13.69 -12.06 4.90
N LEU A 55 12.95 -12.99 5.54
CA LEU A 55 13.52 -13.86 6.57
C LEU A 55 14.69 -14.70 6.01
N ALA A 56 14.50 -15.31 4.85
CA ALA A 56 15.56 -16.08 4.19
C ALA A 56 16.79 -15.21 3.86
N ILE A 57 16.60 -14.00 3.31
CA ILE A 57 17.70 -13.05 3.02
C ILE A 57 18.43 -12.66 4.30
N THR A 58 17.70 -12.38 5.38
CA THR A 58 18.31 -12.04 6.69
C THR A 58 19.17 -13.18 7.18
N LYS A 59 18.69 -14.44 7.11
CA LYS A 59 19.46 -15.62 7.49
C LYS A 59 20.66 -15.89 6.56
N MET A 60 20.55 -15.60 5.28
CA MET A 60 21.69 -15.64 4.35
C MET A 60 22.78 -14.62 4.74
N GLY A 61 22.38 -13.39 5.04
CA GLY A 61 23.32 -12.34 5.49
C GLY A 61 24.06 -12.74 6.74
N ALA A 62 23.32 -13.26 7.73
CA ALA A 62 23.88 -13.78 8.97
C ALA A 62 24.84 -14.97 8.75
N ALA A 63 24.46 -15.95 7.92
CA ALA A 63 25.30 -17.11 7.62
C ALA A 63 26.60 -16.72 6.92
N ILE A 64 26.58 -15.77 5.99
CA ILE A 64 27.76 -15.23 5.30
C ILE A 64 28.69 -14.56 6.32
N ALA A 65 28.17 -13.68 7.17
CA ALA A 65 28.96 -13.00 8.20
C ALA A 65 29.59 -13.98 9.19
N ASN A 66 28.82 -14.94 9.71
CA ASN A 66 29.32 -15.96 10.63
C ASN A 66 30.37 -16.89 9.98
N SER A 67 30.23 -17.19 8.69
CA SER A 67 31.23 -17.94 7.92
C SER A 67 32.55 -17.16 7.76
N GLU A 68 32.47 -15.87 7.44
CA GLU A 68 33.66 -14.99 7.35
C GLU A 68 34.38 -14.85 8.70
N LEU A 69 33.66 -14.99 9.81
CA LEU A 69 34.20 -14.96 11.17
C LEU A 69 34.68 -16.36 11.65
N GLY A 70 34.55 -17.40 10.83
CA GLY A 70 34.93 -18.75 11.19
C GLY A 70 34.01 -19.44 12.19
N LEU A 71 32.79 -18.93 12.41
CA LEU A 71 31.81 -19.45 13.35
C LEU A 71 30.90 -20.53 12.74
N LEU A 72 30.90 -20.68 11.42
CA LEU A 72 30.26 -21.76 10.67
C LEU A 72 31.26 -22.45 9.78
N THR A 73 31.12 -23.76 9.62
CA THR A 73 31.91 -24.52 8.64
C THR A 73 31.43 -24.20 7.22
N GLY A 74 32.32 -24.38 6.21
CA GLY A 74 31.92 -24.20 4.81
C GLY A 74 30.72 -25.06 4.42
N GLN A 75 30.63 -26.32 4.90
CA GLN A 75 29.53 -27.22 4.62
C GLN A 75 28.21 -26.71 5.20
N GLN A 76 28.19 -26.20 6.43
CA GLN A 76 27.01 -25.61 7.06
C GLN A 76 26.57 -24.36 6.32
N THR A 77 27.51 -23.47 6.02
CA THR A 77 27.25 -22.23 5.27
C THR A 77 26.61 -22.53 3.91
N ASP A 78 27.21 -23.40 3.12
CA ASP A 78 26.71 -23.78 1.80
C ASP A 78 25.30 -24.38 1.86
N ALA A 79 25.03 -25.24 2.87
CA ALA A 79 23.74 -25.87 3.05
C ALA A 79 22.66 -24.86 3.46
N ILE A 80 22.97 -23.94 4.40
CA ILE A 80 22.06 -22.86 4.82
C ILE A 80 21.74 -21.95 3.63
N LEU A 81 22.76 -21.52 2.87
CA LEU A 81 22.56 -20.65 1.71
C LEU A 81 21.72 -21.32 0.61
N LYS A 82 21.92 -22.63 0.37
CA LYS A 82 21.09 -23.39 -0.57
C LYS A 82 19.65 -23.50 -0.10
N ALA A 83 19.41 -23.82 1.18
CA ALA A 83 18.06 -23.87 1.77
C ALA A 83 17.34 -22.52 1.61
N CYS A 84 18.00 -21.41 1.94
CA CYS A 84 17.45 -20.09 1.77
C CYS A 84 17.15 -19.75 0.30
N LYS A 85 18.00 -20.14 -0.65
CA LYS A 85 17.75 -19.95 -2.09
C LYS A 85 16.50 -20.67 -2.56
N GLU A 86 16.27 -21.91 -2.09
CA GLU A 86 15.03 -22.64 -2.40
C GLU A 86 13.78 -21.90 -1.88
N ILE A 87 13.87 -21.27 -0.70
CA ILE A 87 12.79 -20.43 -0.15
C ILE A 87 12.56 -19.20 -1.05
N LEU A 88 13.62 -18.54 -1.51
CA LEU A 88 13.51 -17.39 -2.44
C LEU A 88 12.90 -17.77 -3.80
N GLU A 89 13.03 -19.04 -4.22
CA GLU A 89 12.38 -19.59 -5.40
C GLU A 89 10.90 -19.93 -5.17
N GLY A 90 10.34 -19.66 -4.00
CA GLY A 90 8.96 -19.95 -3.61
C GLY A 90 8.72 -21.38 -3.13
N LYS A 91 9.78 -22.16 -2.87
CA LYS A 91 9.66 -23.50 -2.28
C LYS A 91 9.53 -23.43 -0.78
N HIS A 92 8.83 -24.39 -0.19
CA HIS A 92 8.70 -24.56 1.28
C HIS A 92 7.91 -23.47 2.00
N HIS A 93 7.23 -22.57 1.31
CA HIS A 93 6.43 -21.51 1.94
C HIS A 93 5.29 -22.08 2.80
N GLU A 94 4.75 -23.25 2.45
CA GLU A 94 3.76 -23.98 3.25
C GLU A 94 4.30 -24.43 4.62
N GLN A 95 5.61 -24.42 4.82
CA GLN A 95 6.27 -24.76 6.09
C GLN A 95 6.34 -23.57 7.08
N PHE A 96 5.67 -22.44 6.74
CA PHE A 96 5.57 -21.25 7.57
C PHE A 96 4.11 -21.02 8.04
N PRO A 97 3.52 -21.95 8.81
CA PRO A 97 2.09 -21.93 9.15
C PRO A 97 1.74 -21.09 10.37
N VAL A 98 2.69 -20.34 10.94
CA VAL A 98 2.49 -19.58 12.18
C VAL A 98 1.58 -18.37 11.95
N ASP A 99 0.76 -18.04 12.96
CA ASP A 99 -0.09 -16.84 12.95
C ASP A 99 0.78 -15.58 12.99
N MET A 100 0.41 -14.58 12.20
CA MET A 100 1.10 -13.28 12.19
C MET A 100 0.89 -12.50 13.50
N ILE A 101 -0.25 -12.73 14.19
CA ILE A 101 -0.53 -12.12 15.50
C ILE A 101 -0.08 -13.09 16.59
N GLN A 102 1.06 -12.78 17.19
CA GLN A 102 1.75 -13.65 18.12
C GLN A 102 2.42 -12.86 19.25
N GLY A 103 2.42 -13.38 20.47
CA GLY A 103 3.23 -12.86 21.57
C GLY A 103 4.70 -13.24 21.41
N GLY A 104 5.60 -12.52 22.10
CA GLY A 104 7.04 -12.83 22.12
C GLY A 104 7.85 -12.08 21.08
N ALA A 105 7.40 -10.92 20.63
CA ALA A 105 8.15 -10.02 19.74
C ALA A 105 8.66 -10.68 18.44
N GLY A 106 7.90 -11.64 17.89
CA GLY A 106 8.27 -12.34 16.66
C GLY A 106 9.13 -13.60 16.83
N THR A 107 9.37 -14.07 18.06
CA THR A 107 10.20 -15.26 18.29
C THR A 107 9.66 -16.51 17.58
N THR A 108 8.35 -16.70 17.54
CA THR A 108 7.73 -17.81 16.81
C THR A 108 8.07 -17.77 15.32
N THR A 109 7.99 -16.60 14.69
CA THR A 109 8.34 -16.40 13.26
C THR A 109 9.84 -16.61 13.03
N ASN A 110 10.69 -16.02 13.87
CA ASN A 110 12.14 -16.19 13.76
C ASN A 110 12.55 -17.67 13.89
N MET A 111 11.99 -18.39 14.88
CA MET A 111 12.28 -19.81 15.06
C MET A 111 11.68 -20.68 13.96
N ASN A 112 10.51 -20.33 13.41
CA ASN A 112 9.98 -21.03 12.25
C ASN A 112 10.96 -20.96 11.06
N ALA A 113 11.50 -19.79 10.76
CA ALA A 113 12.53 -19.64 9.72
C ALA A 113 13.80 -20.46 10.06
N ASN A 114 14.29 -20.37 11.32
CA ASN A 114 15.47 -21.10 11.75
C ASN A 114 15.30 -22.62 11.61
N GLU A 115 14.17 -23.15 12.04
CA GLU A 115 13.88 -24.58 12.02
C GLU A 115 13.70 -25.13 10.60
N VAL A 116 12.98 -24.41 9.73
CA VAL A 116 12.80 -24.77 8.32
C VAL A 116 14.13 -24.77 7.58
N ILE A 117 14.94 -23.73 7.76
CA ILE A 117 16.25 -23.60 7.11
C ILE A 117 17.21 -24.69 7.65
N ALA A 118 17.25 -24.94 8.97
CA ALA A 118 18.11 -25.94 9.56
C ALA A 118 17.75 -27.35 9.06
N ASN A 119 16.48 -27.73 9.08
CA ASN A 119 16.04 -29.04 8.61
C ASN A 119 16.29 -29.22 7.10
N ARG A 120 16.09 -28.17 6.29
CA ARG A 120 16.43 -28.25 4.88
C ARG A 120 17.95 -28.35 4.64
N ALA A 121 18.74 -27.61 5.40
CA ALA A 121 20.19 -27.70 5.35
C ALA A 121 20.71 -29.09 5.74
N LEU A 122 20.10 -29.73 6.77
CA LEU A 122 20.38 -31.12 7.14
C LEU A 122 20.14 -32.08 5.97
N GLU A 123 19.01 -31.99 5.29
CA GLU A 123 18.72 -32.81 4.11
C GLU A 123 19.75 -32.59 2.98
N ILE A 124 20.14 -31.33 2.72
CA ILE A 124 21.16 -30.99 1.72
C ILE A 124 22.52 -31.62 2.06
N MET A 125 22.85 -31.72 3.36
CA MET A 125 24.06 -32.37 3.85
C MET A 125 23.96 -33.91 3.93
N GLY A 126 22.81 -34.50 3.61
CA GLY A 126 22.59 -35.96 3.66
C GLY A 126 22.17 -36.48 5.03
N HIS A 127 21.70 -35.61 5.94
CA HIS A 127 21.21 -35.95 7.27
C HIS A 127 19.68 -35.96 7.33
N LYS A 128 19.13 -36.52 8.41
CA LYS A 128 17.69 -36.49 8.67
C LYS A 128 17.29 -35.19 9.38
N ARG A 129 16.05 -34.80 9.22
CA ARG A 129 15.44 -33.71 10.00
C ARG A 129 15.55 -34.00 11.48
N GLY A 130 15.85 -32.98 12.28
CA GLY A 130 16.05 -33.11 13.73
C GLY A 130 17.45 -33.55 14.16
N GLU A 131 18.36 -33.92 13.23
CA GLU A 131 19.77 -34.26 13.59
C GLU A 131 20.58 -32.96 13.81
N TYR A 132 20.13 -32.13 14.76
CA TYR A 132 20.62 -30.79 15.03
C TYR A 132 22.08 -30.67 15.47
N GLN A 133 22.75 -31.80 15.81
CA GLN A 133 24.19 -31.84 16.04
C GLN A 133 25.01 -31.44 14.80
N TYR A 134 24.45 -31.54 13.58
CA TYR A 134 25.11 -31.17 12.34
C TYR A 134 24.73 -29.76 11.86
N CYS A 135 23.44 -29.37 12.00
CA CYS A 135 22.96 -28.03 11.72
C CYS A 135 21.78 -27.69 12.63
N SER A 136 22.05 -26.92 13.69
CA SER A 136 21.08 -26.53 14.70
C SER A 136 20.36 -25.23 14.29
N PRO A 137 19.03 -25.11 14.53
CA PRO A 137 18.32 -23.85 14.39
C PRO A 137 18.91 -22.71 15.22
N ASN A 138 19.31 -23.01 16.47
CA ASN A 138 19.84 -22.01 17.41
C ASN A 138 21.32 -21.74 17.23
N ASP A 139 22.17 -22.82 17.22
CA ASP A 139 23.62 -22.65 17.28
C ASP A 139 24.25 -22.32 15.92
N HIS A 140 23.56 -22.62 14.82
CA HIS A 140 24.08 -22.41 13.47
C HIS A 140 23.27 -21.41 12.66
N VAL A 141 21.95 -21.65 12.43
CA VAL A 141 21.12 -20.72 11.61
C VAL A 141 20.89 -19.38 12.33
N ASN A 142 20.67 -19.42 13.66
CA ASN A 142 20.50 -18.22 14.48
C ASN A 142 21.80 -17.72 15.15
N ARG A 143 22.96 -18.23 14.75
CA ARG A 143 24.25 -17.82 15.34
C ARG A 143 24.44 -16.32 15.31
N SER A 144 24.90 -15.73 16.41
CA SER A 144 25.15 -14.30 16.60
C SER A 144 23.89 -13.40 16.50
N GLN A 145 22.70 -13.97 16.62
CA GLN A 145 21.43 -13.29 16.47
C GLN A 145 20.54 -13.43 17.72
N SER A 146 19.68 -12.43 17.91
CA SER A 146 18.45 -12.55 18.67
C SER A 146 17.26 -12.42 17.72
N THR A 147 16.06 -12.80 18.17
CA THR A 147 14.83 -12.37 17.48
C THR A 147 14.76 -10.86 17.37
N ASN A 148 15.24 -10.15 18.39
CA ASN A 148 15.12 -8.70 18.56
C ASN A 148 15.93 -7.89 17.53
N ASP A 149 16.83 -8.51 16.79
CA ASP A 149 17.53 -7.89 15.66
C ASP A 149 17.18 -8.56 14.31
N ALA A 150 17.10 -9.88 14.27
CA ALA A 150 16.82 -10.62 13.04
C ALA A 150 15.38 -10.42 12.52
N TYR A 151 14.39 -10.38 13.42
CA TYR A 151 12.99 -10.22 13.05
C TYR A 151 12.66 -8.83 12.50
N PRO A 152 12.98 -7.72 13.19
CA PRO A 152 12.78 -6.38 12.62
C PRO A 152 13.59 -6.15 11.34
N THR A 153 14.83 -6.66 11.25
CA THR A 153 15.61 -6.60 10.00
C THR A 153 14.87 -7.29 8.85
N ALA A 154 14.25 -8.45 9.10
CA ALA A 154 13.44 -9.13 8.08
C ALA A 154 12.17 -8.35 7.73
N ILE A 155 11.51 -7.71 8.70
CA ILE A 155 10.37 -6.80 8.43
C ILE A 155 10.81 -5.65 7.53
N HIS A 156 11.92 -4.99 7.84
CA HIS A 156 12.46 -3.88 7.05
C HIS A 156 12.72 -4.30 5.60
N ILE A 157 13.45 -5.39 5.39
CA ILE A 157 13.73 -5.91 4.04
C ILE A 157 12.42 -6.28 3.31
N GLY A 158 11.49 -6.97 3.99
CA GLY A 158 10.20 -7.37 3.42
C GLY A 158 9.32 -6.18 3.05
N MET A 159 9.25 -5.17 3.92
CA MET A 159 8.51 -3.94 3.66
C MET A 159 9.11 -3.13 2.52
N TYR A 160 10.43 -3.09 2.39
CA TYR A 160 11.05 -2.39 1.27
C TYR A 160 10.79 -3.09 -0.07
N TYR A 161 10.84 -4.42 -0.13
CA TYR A 161 10.38 -5.19 -1.31
C TYR A 161 8.93 -4.92 -1.65
N THR A 162 8.07 -4.91 -0.63
CA THR A 162 6.64 -4.62 -0.77
C THR A 162 6.41 -3.19 -1.27
N HIS A 163 7.16 -2.22 -0.75
CA HIS A 163 7.15 -0.83 -1.21
C HIS A 163 7.44 -0.70 -2.70
N LEU A 164 8.49 -1.35 -3.19
CA LEU A 164 8.85 -1.29 -4.61
C LEU A 164 7.73 -1.82 -5.52
N LYS A 165 7.03 -2.87 -5.08
CA LYS A 165 5.86 -3.38 -5.81
C LYS A 165 4.67 -2.42 -5.70
N LEU A 166 4.38 -1.91 -4.49
CA LEU A 166 3.28 -0.98 -4.25
C LEU A 166 3.39 0.26 -5.14
N VAL A 167 4.59 0.86 -5.20
CA VAL A 167 4.82 2.05 -6.03
C VAL A 167 4.56 1.74 -7.51
N LYS A 168 5.00 0.59 -8.02
CA LYS A 168 4.74 0.19 -9.41
C LYS A 168 3.24 0.11 -9.72
N HIS A 169 2.45 -0.61 -8.91
CA HIS A 169 1.00 -0.70 -9.09
C HIS A 169 0.32 0.68 -8.99
N PHE A 170 0.84 1.52 -8.09
CA PHE A 170 0.32 2.88 -7.92
C PHE A 170 0.61 3.78 -9.12
N GLU A 171 1.81 3.70 -9.70
CA GLU A 171 2.17 4.41 -10.94
C GLU A 171 1.27 4.00 -12.11
N GLU A 172 1.01 2.71 -12.28
CA GLU A 172 0.10 2.21 -13.33
C GLU A 172 -1.32 2.77 -13.20
N LEU A 173 -1.84 2.90 -11.97
CA LEU A 173 -3.14 3.54 -11.71
C LEU A 173 -3.09 5.05 -12.04
N ILE A 174 -2.04 5.76 -11.62
CA ILE A 174 -1.87 7.19 -11.90
C ILE A 174 -1.83 7.44 -13.41
N ASP A 175 -1.14 6.59 -14.16
CA ASP A 175 -1.06 6.68 -15.61
C ASP A 175 -2.41 6.43 -16.27
N ALA A 176 -3.26 5.56 -15.71
CA ALA A 176 -4.63 5.38 -16.19
C ALA A 176 -5.47 6.66 -16.02
N PHE A 177 -5.38 7.33 -14.87
CA PHE A 177 -6.00 8.64 -14.68
C PHE A 177 -5.46 9.68 -15.68
N GLN A 178 -4.15 9.68 -15.94
CA GLN A 178 -3.53 10.60 -16.90
C GLN A 178 -4.01 10.35 -18.33
N ARG A 179 -4.16 9.09 -18.74
CA ARG A 179 -4.75 8.74 -20.06
C ARG A 179 -6.17 9.26 -20.18
N LYS A 180 -6.99 9.15 -19.12
CA LYS A 180 -8.35 9.71 -19.12
C LYS A 180 -8.36 11.24 -19.12
N ALA A 181 -7.41 11.88 -18.44
CA ALA A 181 -7.24 13.33 -18.50
C ALA A 181 -7.02 13.81 -19.94
N GLU A 182 -6.16 13.13 -20.68
CA GLU A 182 -5.90 13.46 -22.09
C GLU A 182 -7.12 13.19 -22.99
N ALA A 183 -7.78 12.04 -22.79
CA ALA A 183 -8.98 11.69 -23.56
C ALA A 183 -10.14 12.68 -23.37
N PHE A 184 -10.28 13.23 -22.17
CA PHE A 184 -11.39 14.14 -21.82
C PHE A 184 -11.02 15.61 -21.79
N LYS A 185 -9.85 15.99 -22.28
CA LYS A 185 -9.33 17.38 -22.22
C LYS A 185 -10.22 18.42 -22.92
N HIS A 186 -11.00 17.98 -23.91
CA HIS A 186 -11.90 18.85 -24.70
C HIS A 186 -13.33 18.86 -24.16
N ILE A 187 -13.69 18.03 -23.21
CA ILE A 187 -15.05 17.92 -22.69
C ILE A 187 -15.25 18.94 -21.59
N ILE A 188 -16.03 19.98 -21.89
CA ILE A 188 -16.38 21.02 -20.92
C ILE A 188 -17.43 20.50 -19.94
N LYS A 189 -17.28 20.85 -18.67
CA LYS A 189 -18.22 20.53 -17.61
C LYS A 189 -18.35 21.69 -16.61
N MET A 190 -19.40 21.67 -15.79
CA MET A 190 -19.51 22.57 -14.64
C MET A 190 -18.64 22.06 -13.49
N GLY A 191 -17.70 22.87 -13.04
CA GLY A 191 -16.96 22.62 -11.79
C GLY A 191 -17.89 22.88 -10.59
N ARG A 192 -17.68 22.12 -9.51
CA ARG A 192 -18.48 22.27 -8.28
C ARG A 192 -17.58 22.45 -7.05
N THR A 193 -18.00 23.34 -6.16
CA THR A 193 -17.44 23.50 -4.82
C THR A 193 -18.57 23.38 -3.82
N GLN A 194 -18.40 22.59 -2.74
CA GLN A 194 -19.47 22.29 -1.76
C GLN A 194 -20.73 21.68 -2.42
N LEU A 195 -20.55 20.99 -3.55
CA LEU A 195 -21.56 20.41 -4.43
C LEU A 195 -22.43 21.45 -5.18
N GLU A 196 -22.20 22.75 -5.00
CA GLU A 196 -22.86 23.82 -5.74
C GLU A 196 -22.11 24.16 -7.01
N ASP A 197 -22.82 24.68 -8.01
CA ASP A 197 -22.24 25.15 -9.26
C ASP A 197 -21.19 26.25 -9.01
N ALA A 198 -20.02 26.07 -9.60
CA ALA A 198 -18.95 27.06 -9.48
C ALA A 198 -18.66 27.71 -10.83
N VAL A 199 -17.67 27.21 -11.56
CA VAL A 199 -17.23 27.75 -12.84
C VAL A 199 -16.95 26.60 -13.84
N PRO A 200 -17.03 26.87 -15.15
CA PRO A 200 -16.67 25.88 -16.16
C PRO A 200 -15.22 25.42 -16.04
N MET A 201 -15.02 24.15 -16.32
CA MET A 201 -13.73 23.48 -16.44
C MET A 201 -13.82 22.33 -17.43
N THR A 202 -12.74 21.61 -17.71
CA THR A 202 -12.84 20.37 -18.48
C THR A 202 -12.89 19.14 -17.58
N LEU A 203 -13.53 18.09 -18.07
CA LEU A 203 -13.50 16.78 -17.41
C LEU A 203 -12.05 16.24 -17.36
N GLY A 204 -11.24 16.53 -18.39
CA GLY A 204 -9.81 16.22 -18.41
C GLY A 204 -9.04 16.88 -17.27
N GLN A 205 -9.36 18.12 -16.90
CA GLN A 205 -8.76 18.80 -15.74
C GLN A 205 -9.11 18.09 -14.42
N THR A 206 -10.32 17.56 -14.30
CA THR A 206 -10.71 16.74 -13.13
C THR A 206 -9.83 15.50 -13.00
N PHE A 207 -9.69 14.72 -14.08
CA PHE A 207 -8.85 13.49 -14.07
C PHE A 207 -7.36 13.79 -13.90
N ASN A 208 -6.87 14.89 -14.50
CA ASN A 208 -5.50 15.36 -14.27
C ASN A 208 -5.25 15.76 -12.81
N GLY A 209 -6.24 16.39 -12.18
CA GLY A 209 -6.21 16.70 -10.75
C GLY A 209 -6.05 15.43 -9.90
N PHE A 210 -6.81 14.38 -10.21
CA PHE A 210 -6.68 13.08 -9.55
C PHE A 210 -5.27 12.49 -9.71
N ALA A 211 -4.76 12.42 -10.94
CA ALA A 211 -3.40 11.94 -11.20
C ALA A 211 -2.33 12.75 -10.45
N SER A 212 -2.46 14.07 -10.43
CA SER A 212 -1.49 14.98 -9.81
C SER A 212 -1.40 14.81 -8.30
N ILE A 213 -2.55 14.75 -7.61
CA ILE A 213 -2.55 14.58 -6.14
C ILE A 213 -2.04 13.20 -5.72
N LEU A 214 -2.25 12.16 -6.53
CA LEU A 214 -1.72 10.81 -6.27
C LEU A 214 -0.21 10.75 -6.52
N ARG A 215 0.29 11.37 -7.58
CA ARG A 215 1.74 11.40 -7.90
C ARG A 215 2.56 12.02 -6.77
N ASN A 216 2.00 12.98 -6.05
CA ASN A 216 2.67 13.56 -4.89
C ASN A 216 2.83 12.56 -3.73
N GLU A 217 1.97 11.53 -3.63
CA GLU A 217 2.11 10.54 -2.56
C GLU A 217 3.21 9.51 -2.83
N ILE A 218 3.63 9.31 -4.08
CA ILE A 218 4.81 8.48 -4.38
C ILE A 218 6.05 9.02 -3.66
N LYS A 219 6.22 10.36 -3.65
CA LYS A 219 7.36 11.00 -2.96
C LYS A 219 7.33 10.73 -1.46
N ASN A 220 6.13 10.77 -0.84
CA ASN A 220 5.98 10.51 0.59
C ASN A 220 6.21 9.03 0.92
N LEU A 221 5.71 8.11 0.08
CA LEU A 221 5.96 6.67 0.24
C LEU A 221 7.45 6.36 0.12
N ASN A 222 8.13 6.91 -0.90
CA ASN A 222 9.56 6.71 -1.09
C ASN A 222 10.35 7.24 0.10
N PHE A 223 10.06 8.45 0.56
CA PHE A 223 10.73 9.04 1.72
C PHE A 223 10.57 8.19 2.99
N ALA A 224 9.34 7.73 3.28
CA ALA A 224 9.11 6.87 4.44
C ALA A 224 9.75 5.48 4.29
N ALA A 225 9.85 4.95 3.06
CA ALA A 225 10.46 3.65 2.82
C ALA A 225 11.99 3.64 2.95
N GLU A 226 12.66 4.78 2.81
CA GLU A 226 14.11 4.89 2.99
C GLU A 226 14.55 4.48 4.41
N GLU A 227 13.69 4.67 5.43
CA GLU A 227 13.98 4.26 6.81
C GLU A 227 14.13 2.73 6.94
N PHE A 228 13.47 1.93 6.10
CA PHE A 228 13.65 0.47 6.08
C PHE A 228 15.04 0.01 5.63
N LEU A 229 15.82 0.87 5.02
CA LEU A 229 17.21 0.55 4.65
C LEU A 229 18.17 0.65 5.83
N THR A 230 17.72 1.14 6.98
CA THR A 230 18.49 1.17 8.22
C THR A 230 18.01 0.05 9.14
N VAL A 231 18.91 -0.85 9.55
CA VAL A 231 18.59 -2.03 10.34
C VAL A 231 19.38 -2.07 11.64
N ASN A 232 18.89 -2.85 12.62
CA ASN A 232 19.55 -3.07 13.90
C ASN A 232 20.29 -4.43 13.97
N MET A 233 20.59 -5.07 12.85
CA MET A 233 21.22 -6.40 12.80
C MET A 233 22.57 -6.40 13.50
N GLY A 234 22.75 -7.34 14.45
CA GLY A 234 23.89 -7.39 15.35
C GLY A 234 23.65 -6.73 16.72
N ALA A 235 22.50 -6.09 16.92
CA ALA A 235 22.07 -5.56 18.22
C ALA A 235 21.95 -6.68 19.27
N THR A 236 21.65 -7.87 18.84
CA THR A 236 21.30 -9.04 19.65
C THR A 236 20.10 -8.74 20.58
N ALA A 237 20.24 -8.97 21.88
CA ALA A 237 19.10 -8.92 22.81
C ALA A 237 18.52 -7.51 23.02
N ILE A 238 19.36 -6.50 23.21
CA ILE A 238 18.98 -5.14 23.62
C ILE A 238 19.82 -4.02 22.96
N GLY A 239 20.56 -4.32 21.91
CA GLY A 239 21.41 -3.32 21.22
C GLY A 239 22.87 -3.31 21.63
N THR A 240 23.28 -4.11 22.61
CA THR A 240 24.68 -4.13 23.10
C THR A 240 25.58 -5.08 22.32
N GLY A 241 25.02 -5.91 21.43
CA GLY A 241 25.78 -6.90 20.65
C GLY A 241 26.29 -8.07 21.45
N ILE A 242 25.78 -8.31 22.66
CA ILE A 242 26.24 -9.41 23.52
C ILE A 242 26.09 -10.76 22.81
N ALA A 243 27.07 -11.65 22.98
CA ALA A 243 27.15 -12.97 22.35
C ALA A 243 27.34 -12.96 20.80
N ALA A 244 27.64 -11.82 20.20
CA ALA A 244 28.12 -11.71 18.83
C ALA A 244 29.60 -11.27 18.80
N GLU A 245 30.31 -11.63 17.73
CA GLU A 245 31.68 -11.12 17.49
C GLU A 245 31.64 -9.62 17.12
N PRO A 246 32.65 -8.82 17.48
CA PRO A 246 32.65 -7.38 17.26
C PRO A 246 32.39 -6.93 15.82
N GLU A 247 32.88 -7.68 14.83
CA GLU A 247 32.74 -7.35 13.40
C GLU A 247 31.44 -7.91 12.77
N TYR A 248 30.62 -8.66 13.55
CA TYR A 248 29.46 -9.38 13.00
C TYR A 248 28.44 -8.44 12.35
N ALA A 249 28.06 -7.38 13.03
CA ALA A 249 27.03 -6.45 12.56
C ALA A 249 27.41 -5.83 11.18
N GLU A 250 28.63 -5.32 11.06
CA GLU A 250 29.13 -4.70 9.82
C GLU A 250 29.21 -5.70 8.67
N LYS A 251 29.74 -6.92 8.94
CA LYS A 251 29.81 -7.98 7.93
C LYS A 251 28.43 -8.42 7.47
N CYS A 252 27.48 -8.55 8.40
CA CYS A 252 26.12 -8.94 8.10
C CYS A 252 25.40 -7.90 7.22
N VAL A 253 25.45 -6.62 7.57
CA VAL A 253 24.85 -5.53 6.80
C VAL A 253 25.47 -5.41 5.42
N LYS A 254 26.81 -5.59 5.30
CA LYS A 254 27.49 -5.65 4.00
C LYS A 254 27.01 -6.84 3.15
N ALA A 255 26.78 -8.00 3.76
CA ALA A 255 26.22 -9.16 3.08
C ALA A 255 24.78 -8.89 2.63
N LEU A 256 23.94 -8.30 3.49
CA LEU A 256 22.58 -7.91 3.15
C LEU A 256 22.53 -6.93 1.98
N SER A 257 23.40 -5.92 1.96
CA SER A 257 23.52 -4.97 0.83
C SER A 257 23.85 -5.67 -0.49
N LYS A 258 24.76 -6.66 -0.47
CA LYS A 258 25.09 -7.46 -1.66
C LYS A 258 23.94 -8.36 -2.13
N LEU A 259 23.21 -8.96 -1.19
CA LEU A 259 22.13 -9.88 -1.48
C LEU A 259 20.91 -9.16 -2.06
N THR A 260 20.60 -7.98 -1.57
CA THR A 260 19.45 -7.17 -1.98
C THR A 260 19.73 -6.25 -3.16
N GLY A 261 20.99 -5.84 -3.34
CA GLY A 261 21.38 -4.79 -4.28
C GLY A 261 21.08 -3.37 -3.76
N TRP A 262 20.71 -3.24 -2.49
CA TRP A 262 20.38 -1.95 -1.86
C TRP A 262 21.50 -1.50 -0.91
N GLU A 263 21.54 -0.21 -0.61
CA GLU A 263 22.44 0.35 0.41
C GLU A 263 21.82 0.16 1.80
N VAL A 264 21.88 -1.08 2.33
CA VAL A 264 21.45 -1.36 3.71
C VAL A 264 22.47 -0.80 4.68
N LYS A 265 22.02 -0.11 5.72
CA LYS A 265 22.85 0.59 6.71
C LYS A 265 22.63 0.03 8.11
N LEU A 266 23.67 0.00 8.90
CA LEU A 266 23.55 -0.26 10.32
C LEU A 266 23.07 1.01 11.03
N SER A 267 22.15 0.88 11.99
CA SER A 267 21.72 2.01 12.83
C SER A 267 22.92 2.57 13.62
N GLY A 268 22.96 3.88 13.78
CA GLY A 268 24.00 4.57 14.56
C GLY A 268 23.93 4.30 16.06
N ASP A 269 22.75 3.92 16.57
CA ASP A 269 22.52 3.48 17.95
C ASP A 269 21.64 2.23 17.93
N LEU A 270 22.22 1.09 18.25
CA LEU A 270 21.52 -0.20 18.23
C LEU A 270 20.60 -0.39 19.42
N VAL A 271 20.83 0.30 20.55
CA VAL A 271 19.92 0.22 21.71
C VAL A 271 18.61 0.93 21.40
N GLY A 272 18.67 2.16 20.90
CA GLY A 272 17.49 2.88 20.45
C GLY A 272 16.76 2.13 19.35
N ALA A 273 17.47 1.64 18.33
CA ALA A 273 16.89 0.94 17.18
C ALA A 273 16.25 -0.42 17.52
N THR A 274 16.53 -1.00 18.70
CA THR A 274 15.91 -2.27 19.10
C THR A 274 14.51 -2.06 19.69
N SER A 275 14.19 -0.87 20.16
CA SER A 275 12.86 -0.54 20.69
C SER A 275 12.05 0.41 19.79
N ASP A 276 12.73 1.13 18.89
CA ASP A 276 12.07 2.09 17.99
C ASP A 276 11.47 1.41 16.76
N THR A 277 10.18 1.64 16.55
CA THR A 277 9.40 1.16 15.41
C THR A 277 8.87 2.31 14.56
N SER A 278 9.48 3.49 14.62
CA SER A 278 9.06 4.70 13.91
C SER A 278 8.97 4.50 12.40
N CYS A 279 9.82 3.68 11.79
CA CYS A 279 9.79 3.35 10.38
C CYS A 279 8.44 2.72 9.96
N LEU A 280 7.89 1.79 10.76
CA LEU A 280 6.58 1.17 10.52
C LEU A 280 5.46 2.19 10.70
N VAL A 281 5.51 3.02 11.75
CA VAL A 281 4.52 4.09 12.00
C VAL A 281 4.53 5.11 10.86
N GLY A 282 5.71 5.55 10.42
CA GLY A 282 5.89 6.51 9.34
C GLY A 282 5.36 5.98 8.01
N TYR A 283 5.72 4.74 7.65
CA TYR A 283 5.28 4.12 6.41
C TYR A 283 3.78 3.82 6.39
N SER A 284 3.23 3.32 7.51
CA SER A 284 1.80 3.12 7.67
C SER A 284 1.02 4.44 7.50
N SER A 285 1.52 5.53 8.09
CA SER A 285 0.93 6.87 7.92
C SER A 285 0.99 7.36 6.47
N ALA A 286 2.06 7.05 5.72
CA ALA A 286 2.14 7.35 4.30
C ALA A 286 1.09 6.56 3.49
N MET A 287 0.89 5.27 3.76
CA MET A 287 -0.18 4.46 3.16
C MET A 287 -1.58 4.99 3.50
N ARG A 288 -1.82 5.42 4.75
CA ARG A 288 -3.07 6.08 5.15
C ARG A 288 -3.34 7.34 4.32
N ARG A 289 -2.34 8.16 4.05
CA ARG A 289 -2.50 9.36 3.21
C ARG A 289 -2.95 9.00 1.79
N VAL A 290 -2.38 7.95 1.21
CA VAL A 290 -2.83 7.41 -0.08
C VAL A 290 -4.30 6.97 0.02
N ALA A 291 -4.66 6.19 1.04
CA ALA A 291 -6.02 5.70 1.26
C ALA A 291 -7.04 6.85 1.37
N VAL A 292 -6.73 7.93 2.10
CA VAL A 292 -7.59 9.12 2.22
C VAL A 292 -7.84 9.76 0.87
N LYS A 293 -6.81 9.89 0.01
CA LYS A 293 -6.96 10.45 -1.34
C LYS A 293 -7.75 9.53 -2.26
N MET A 294 -7.47 8.23 -2.21
CA MET A 294 -8.24 7.24 -2.99
C MET A 294 -9.71 7.25 -2.61
N ASN A 295 -10.02 7.36 -1.31
CA ASN A 295 -11.39 7.45 -0.83
C ASN A 295 -12.13 8.67 -1.40
N LYS A 296 -11.48 9.85 -1.39
CA LYS A 296 -12.01 11.08 -1.99
C LYS A 296 -12.26 10.91 -3.49
N ILE A 297 -11.30 10.37 -4.24
CA ILE A 297 -11.42 10.17 -5.68
C ILE A 297 -12.57 9.21 -6.01
N CYS A 298 -12.68 8.10 -5.29
CA CYS A 298 -13.75 7.13 -5.50
C CYS A 298 -15.14 7.70 -5.17
N ASN A 299 -15.25 8.55 -4.14
CA ASN A 299 -16.48 9.27 -3.86
C ASN A 299 -16.87 10.20 -5.01
N ASP A 300 -15.92 10.93 -5.59
CA ASP A 300 -16.17 11.79 -6.74
C ASP A 300 -16.59 10.96 -7.97
N LEU A 301 -15.92 9.86 -8.27
CA LEU A 301 -16.28 8.98 -9.39
C LEU A 301 -17.71 8.44 -9.24
N ARG A 302 -18.09 8.02 -8.03
CA ARG A 302 -19.46 7.55 -7.72
C ARG A 302 -20.48 8.66 -7.90
N LEU A 303 -20.17 9.88 -7.47
CA LEU A 303 -21.05 11.04 -7.60
C LEU A 303 -21.20 11.47 -9.06
N LEU A 304 -20.09 11.59 -9.82
CA LEU A 304 -20.11 11.94 -11.24
C LEU A 304 -20.90 10.93 -12.08
N ALA A 305 -20.85 9.65 -11.72
CA ALA A 305 -21.58 8.57 -12.39
C ALA A 305 -23.00 8.33 -11.87
N SER A 306 -23.45 9.10 -10.88
CA SER A 306 -24.77 8.89 -10.26
C SER A 306 -25.91 9.04 -11.25
N GLY A 307 -26.95 8.23 -11.10
CA GLY A 307 -28.13 8.27 -11.94
C GLY A 307 -28.52 6.90 -12.47
N PRO A 308 -28.74 6.74 -13.78
CA PRO A 308 -28.35 7.59 -14.92
C PRO A 308 -29.30 8.76 -15.23
N ARG A 309 -30.52 8.79 -14.70
CA ARG A 309 -31.51 9.82 -15.03
C ARG A 309 -31.76 10.84 -13.92
N CYS A 310 -31.61 10.42 -12.66
CA CYS A 310 -31.90 11.23 -11.47
C CYS A 310 -30.63 11.56 -10.67
N GLY A 311 -29.49 11.64 -11.32
CA GLY A 311 -28.20 12.01 -10.75
C GLY A 311 -27.39 12.86 -11.70
N LEU A 312 -26.08 13.02 -11.44
CA LEU A 312 -25.21 13.87 -12.28
C LEU A 312 -25.01 13.27 -13.67
N GLY A 313 -24.71 11.99 -13.77
CA GLY A 313 -24.57 11.29 -15.05
C GLY A 313 -23.53 11.89 -15.99
N GLU A 314 -22.48 12.55 -15.47
CA GLU A 314 -21.42 13.17 -16.31
C GLU A 314 -20.47 12.14 -16.92
N ILE A 315 -20.32 10.99 -16.24
CA ILE A 315 -19.50 9.87 -16.71
C ILE A 315 -20.27 8.56 -16.58
N ASN A 316 -19.86 7.54 -17.32
CA ASN A 316 -20.32 6.17 -17.15
C ASN A 316 -19.16 5.30 -16.67
N LEU A 317 -19.41 4.49 -15.65
CA LEU A 317 -18.51 3.45 -15.18
C LEU A 317 -18.84 2.13 -15.89
N PRO A 318 -17.86 1.24 -16.09
CA PRO A 318 -18.11 -0.12 -16.58
C PRO A 318 -19.12 -0.87 -15.71
N ALA A 319 -20.06 -1.56 -16.33
CA ALA A 319 -21.03 -2.41 -15.66
C ALA A 319 -20.37 -3.73 -15.26
N MET A 320 -20.09 -3.93 -13.96
CA MET A 320 -19.30 -5.08 -13.51
C MET A 320 -20.17 -6.22 -12.98
N GLN A 321 -21.36 -5.90 -12.45
CA GLN A 321 -22.32 -6.91 -11.96
C GLN A 321 -23.72 -6.32 -11.83
N PRO A 322 -24.80 -7.14 -11.84
CA PRO A 322 -26.12 -6.69 -11.47
C PRO A 322 -26.13 -6.04 -10.09
N GLY A 323 -26.74 -4.87 -9.97
CA GLY A 323 -26.65 -4.05 -8.75
C GLY A 323 -27.76 -4.28 -7.73
N SER A 324 -28.76 -5.13 -8.06
CA SER A 324 -29.92 -5.35 -7.17
C SER A 324 -30.59 -6.70 -7.44
N SER A 325 -31.02 -7.33 -6.37
CA SER A 325 -31.84 -8.57 -6.43
C SER A 325 -33.32 -8.29 -6.69
N ILE A 326 -33.76 -7.01 -6.56
CA ILE A 326 -35.17 -6.61 -6.66
C ILE A 326 -35.44 -5.53 -7.71
N MET A 327 -34.42 -4.79 -8.14
CA MET A 327 -34.55 -3.70 -9.12
C MET A 327 -33.89 -4.11 -10.44
N PRO A 328 -34.63 -4.61 -11.44
CA PRO A 328 -34.08 -5.02 -12.72
C PRO A 328 -33.39 -3.84 -13.43
N GLY A 329 -32.19 -4.08 -13.97
CA GLY A 329 -31.42 -3.08 -14.71
C GLY A 329 -30.60 -2.10 -13.87
N LYS A 330 -30.67 -2.18 -12.53
CA LYS A 330 -29.81 -1.36 -11.66
C LYS A 330 -28.37 -1.90 -11.69
N VAL A 331 -27.41 -1.00 -11.95
CA VAL A 331 -25.96 -1.28 -11.88
C VAL A 331 -25.34 -0.31 -10.89
N ASN A 332 -24.61 -0.83 -9.91
CA ASN A 332 -23.95 -0.03 -8.88
C ASN A 332 -22.48 0.19 -9.20
N PRO A 333 -21.86 1.27 -8.69
CA PRO A 333 -20.44 1.58 -8.86
C PRO A 333 -19.54 0.75 -7.93
N VAL A 334 -19.65 -0.60 -8.01
CA VAL A 334 -19.06 -1.54 -7.02
C VAL A 334 -17.54 -1.47 -6.92
N ILE A 335 -16.85 -1.08 -8.00
CA ILE A 335 -15.38 -1.01 -8.00
C ILE A 335 -14.88 0.21 -7.20
N PRO A 336 -15.37 1.44 -7.40
CA PRO A 336 -15.08 2.52 -6.47
C PRO A 336 -15.51 2.24 -5.02
N GLU A 337 -16.61 1.50 -4.81
CA GLU A 337 -17.09 1.13 -3.46
C GLU A 337 -16.10 0.19 -2.75
N VAL A 338 -15.58 -0.83 -3.42
CA VAL A 338 -14.58 -1.71 -2.80
C VAL A 338 -13.27 -0.95 -2.50
N MET A 339 -12.87 0.00 -3.35
CA MET A 339 -11.70 0.84 -3.06
C MET A 339 -11.94 1.74 -1.83
N ASN A 340 -13.17 2.25 -1.62
CA ASN A 340 -13.53 2.94 -0.39
C ASN A 340 -13.37 2.02 0.84
N GLN A 341 -13.82 0.76 0.78
CA GLN A 341 -13.68 -0.20 1.87
C GLN A 341 -12.21 -0.54 2.16
N ILE A 342 -11.40 -0.74 1.12
CA ILE A 342 -9.95 -0.89 1.25
C ILE A 342 -9.35 0.32 1.99
N SER A 343 -9.73 1.54 1.59
CA SER A 343 -9.24 2.76 2.21
C SER A 343 -9.59 2.84 3.70
N TYR A 344 -10.80 2.45 4.09
CA TYR A 344 -11.20 2.40 5.50
C TYR A 344 -10.40 1.36 6.29
N LYS A 345 -10.14 0.19 5.71
CA LYS A 345 -9.35 -0.86 6.35
C LYS A 345 -7.90 -0.41 6.58
N VAL A 346 -7.27 0.22 5.58
CA VAL A 346 -5.90 0.77 5.68
C VAL A 346 -5.82 1.85 6.76
N ILE A 347 -6.83 2.73 6.86
CA ILE A 347 -6.89 3.76 7.91
C ILE A 347 -7.01 3.11 9.30
N GLY A 348 -7.80 2.05 9.44
CA GLY A 348 -7.94 1.29 10.68
C GLY A 348 -6.63 0.59 11.08
N ASN A 349 -5.94 0.00 10.12
CA ASN A 349 -4.64 -0.63 10.34
C ASN A 349 -3.57 0.38 10.80
N ASP A 350 -3.54 1.59 10.22
CA ASP A 350 -2.63 2.65 10.63
C ASP A 350 -2.83 3.06 12.10
N LEU A 351 -4.08 3.13 12.56
CA LEU A 351 -4.36 3.38 13.98
C LEU A 351 -3.80 2.25 14.86
N CYS A 352 -3.96 0.98 14.45
CA CYS A 352 -3.40 -0.15 15.16
C CYS A 352 -1.87 -0.06 15.23
N VAL A 353 -1.21 0.28 14.12
CA VAL A 353 0.25 0.47 14.06
C VAL A 353 0.71 1.59 14.99
N ALA A 354 0.03 2.74 15.00
CA ALA A 354 0.37 3.86 15.87
C ALA A 354 0.25 3.50 17.36
N MET A 355 -0.84 2.84 17.76
CA MET A 355 -1.04 2.38 19.14
C MET A 355 -0.01 1.32 19.56
N SER A 356 0.37 0.45 18.64
CA SER A 356 1.39 -0.59 18.87
C SER A 356 2.79 0.01 18.98
N GLY A 357 3.08 1.07 18.21
CA GLY A 357 4.34 1.81 18.33
C GLY A 357 4.50 2.49 19.68
N GLU A 358 3.41 3.09 20.22
CA GLU A 358 3.40 3.71 21.55
C GLU A 358 3.59 2.68 22.68
N ALA A 359 3.24 1.42 22.46
CA ALA A 359 3.28 0.36 23.49
C ALA A 359 4.68 -0.19 23.79
N ALA A 360 5.74 0.32 23.14
CA ALA A 360 7.12 -0.06 23.47
C ALA A 360 7.45 0.20 24.94
N GLN A 361 8.17 -0.72 25.54
CA GLN A 361 8.62 -0.59 26.93
C GLN A 361 10.10 -0.97 27.03
N MET A 362 10.88 -0.09 27.63
CA MET A 362 12.33 -0.25 27.79
C MET A 362 13.02 -0.49 26.43
N GLU A 363 13.82 -1.51 26.31
CA GLU A 363 14.71 -1.77 25.19
C GLU A 363 14.08 -2.62 24.06
N LEU A 364 12.74 -2.80 24.05
CA LEU A 364 12.07 -3.62 23.02
C LEU A 364 10.61 -3.20 22.81
N ASN A 365 10.14 -3.27 21.57
CA ASN A 365 8.72 -3.24 21.26
C ASN A 365 8.20 -4.67 20.99
N ALA A 366 7.45 -5.22 21.93
CA ALA A 366 6.89 -6.58 21.79
C ALA A 366 5.69 -6.65 20.82
N MET A 367 5.20 -5.52 20.31
CA MET A 367 4.02 -5.43 19.42
C MET A 367 4.38 -5.43 17.92
N GLU A 368 5.64 -5.57 17.56
CA GLU A 368 6.09 -5.65 16.16
C GLU A 368 5.28 -6.65 15.30
N PRO A 369 4.88 -7.85 15.77
CA PRO A 369 4.12 -8.79 14.95
C PRO A 369 2.82 -8.21 14.40
N VAL A 370 2.00 -7.55 15.19
CA VAL A 370 0.75 -6.93 14.72
C VAL A 370 1.02 -5.71 13.84
N MET A 371 2.10 -4.96 14.11
CA MET A 371 2.51 -3.84 13.24
C MET A 371 2.90 -4.34 11.85
N ALA A 372 3.72 -5.39 11.78
CA ALA A 372 4.11 -6.02 10.53
C ALA A 372 2.88 -6.54 9.75
N GLN A 373 1.98 -7.27 10.44
CA GLN A 373 0.75 -7.78 9.83
C GLN A 373 -0.08 -6.64 9.24
N CYS A 374 -0.33 -5.57 9.98
CA CYS A 374 -1.11 -4.42 9.52
C CYS A 374 -0.45 -3.72 8.32
N CYS A 375 0.89 -3.58 8.32
CA CYS A 375 1.61 -2.94 7.21
C CYS A 375 1.60 -3.78 5.94
N PHE A 376 1.89 -5.08 6.01
CA PHE A 376 1.84 -5.99 4.87
C PHE A 376 0.42 -6.11 4.31
N GLU A 377 -0.60 -6.31 5.17
CA GLU A 377 -2.01 -6.36 4.76
C GLU A 377 -2.43 -5.07 4.04
N SER A 378 -2.07 -3.90 4.59
CA SER A 378 -2.40 -2.61 3.99
C SER A 378 -1.79 -2.43 2.61
N ALA A 379 -0.54 -2.83 2.43
CA ALA A 379 0.13 -2.76 1.15
C ALA A 379 -0.50 -3.71 0.11
N ASP A 380 -0.80 -4.95 0.49
CA ASP A 380 -1.47 -5.93 -0.38
C ASP A 380 -2.86 -5.46 -0.79
N LEU A 381 -3.65 -4.95 0.16
CA LEU A 381 -4.97 -4.38 -0.13
C LEU A 381 -4.88 -3.19 -1.10
N LEU A 382 -3.90 -2.30 -0.93
CA LEU A 382 -3.71 -1.17 -1.83
C LEU A 382 -3.28 -1.63 -3.24
N MET A 383 -2.31 -2.54 -3.37
CA MET A 383 -1.88 -3.07 -4.67
C MET A 383 -3.03 -3.69 -5.44
N ASN A 384 -3.75 -4.62 -4.79
CA ASN A 384 -4.92 -5.28 -5.39
C ASN A 384 -6.04 -4.28 -5.71
N GLY A 385 -6.26 -3.30 -4.84
CA GLY A 385 -7.24 -2.24 -5.04
C GLY A 385 -6.89 -1.34 -6.22
N PHE A 386 -5.62 -0.98 -6.40
CA PHE A 386 -5.15 -0.18 -7.54
C PHE A 386 -5.36 -0.90 -8.86
N ASP A 387 -4.99 -2.18 -8.95
CA ASP A 387 -5.19 -2.98 -10.15
C ASP A 387 -6.67 -3.16 -10.48
N THR A 388 -7.48 -3.47 -9.47
CA THR A 388 -8.93 -3.61 -9.61
C THR A 388 -9.56 -2.31 -10.08
N LEU A 389 -9.24 -1.18 -9.44
CA LEU A 389 -9.77 0.12 -9.81
C LEU A 389 -9.33 0.53 -11.23
N ARG A 390 -8.06 0.30 -11.59
CA ARG A 390 -7.53 0.59 -12.92
C ARG A 390 -8.23 -0.22 -13.99
N THR A 391 -8.19 -1.53 -13.89
CA THR A 391 -8.60 -2.44 -14.97
C THR A 391 -10.12 -2.56 -15.11
N LEU A 392 -10.85 -2.54 -13.99
CA LEU A 392 -12.30 -2.76 -13.98
C LEU A 392 -13.12 -1.47 -13.88
N CYS A 393 -12.45 -0.31 -13.71
CA CYS A 393 -13.15 0.98 -13.64
C CYS A 393 -12.49 2.01 -14.54
N ILE A 394 -11.30 2.54 -14.16
CA ILE A 394 -10.73 3.73 -14.80
C ILE A 394 -10.52 3.55 -16.31
N ASP A 395 -9.92 2.45 -16.74
CA ASP A 395 -9.64 2.20 -18.16
C ASP A 395 -10.93 2.15 -19.02
N GLY A 396 -12.07 1.80 -18.44
CA GLY A 396 -13.36 1.69 -19.12
C GLY A 396 -14.29 2.90 -18.96
N ILE A 397 -13.92 3.95 -18.23
CA ILE A 397 -14.77 5.14 -18.06
C ILE A 397 -15.00 5.83 -19.40
N THR A 398 -16.27 6.21 -19.66
CA THR A 398 -16.68 7.07 -20.76
C THR A 398 -17.35 8.35 -20.24
N ALA A 399 -17.34 9.40 -21.03
CA ALA A 399 -17.96 10.67 -20.68
C ALA A 399 -19.33 10.82 -21.37
N ASN A 400 -20.27 11.48 -20.69
CA ASN A 400 -21.54 11.94 -21.26
C ASN A 400 -21.43 13.42 -21.63
N GLU A 401 -20.79 13.68 -22.78
CA GLU A 401 -20.43 15.03 -23.23
C GLU A 401 -21.62 15.98 -23.31
N GLU A 402 -22.77 15.50 -23.80
CA GLU A 402 -23.99 16.33 -23.91
C GLU A 402 -24.56 16.71 -22.53
N VAL A 403 -24.48 15.81 -21.55
CA VAL A 403 -24.90 16.10 -20.18
C VAL A 403 -23.99 17.16 -19.56
N CYS A 404 -22.68 16.98 -19.72
CA CYS A 404 -21.69 17.96 -19.26
C CYS A 404 -21.91 19.34 -19.87
N ARG A 405 -22.12 19.40 -21.20
CA ARG A 405 -22.38 20.65 -21.96
C ARG A 405 -23.67 21.32 -21.50
N ARG A 406 -24.75 20.54 -21.30
CA ARG A 406 -26.03 21.05 -20.81
C ARG A 406 -25.90 21.72 -19.46
N TYR A 407 -25.19 21.09 -18.50
CA TYR A 407 -24.97 21.68 -17.17
C TYR A 407 -24.21 23.01 -17.24
N VAL A 408 -23.26 23.16 -18.14
CA VAL A 408 -22.57 24.43 -18.33
C VAL A 408 -23.52 25.49 -18.93
N HIS A 409 -24.32 25.09 -19.90
CA HIS A 409 -25.29 25.99 -20.55
C HIS A 409 -26.36 26.49 -19.57
N ASP A 410 -26.89 25.61 -18.74
CA ASP A 410 -27.99 25.89 -17.83
C ASP A 410 -27.54 26.58 -16.55
N SER A 411 -26.23 26.52 -16.22
CA SER A 411 -25.69 27.07 -14.99
C SER A 411 -25.60 28.57 -14.98
N ILE A 412 -26.01 29.18 -13.89
CA ILE A 412 -25.80 30.63 -13.62
C ILE A 412 -24.32 30.93 -13.38
N GLY A 413 -23.51 29.94 -13.00
CA GLY A 413 -22.07 30.05 -12.73
C GLY A 413 -21.27 30.60 -13.90
N VAL A 414 -21.76 30.47 -15.16
CA VAL A 414 -21.11 31.05 -16.35
C VAL A 414 -21.01 32.56 -16.29
N VAL A 415 -21.85 33.26 -15.50
CA VAL A 415 -21.78 34.69 -15.27
C VAL A 415 -20.41 35.13 -14.72
N THR A 416 -19.71 34.22 -14.04
CA THR A 416 -18.37 34.49 -13.48
C THR A 416 -17.34 34.74 -14.59
N ALA A 417 -17.48 34.11 -15.75
CA ALA A 417 -16.63 34.34 -16.90
C ALA A 417 -16.80 35.76 -17.46
N LEU A 418 -17.93 36.43 -17.21
CA LEU A 418 -18.24 37.78 -17.65
C LEU A 418 -17.68 38.84 -16.68
N ASN A 419 -17.37 38.52 -15.44
CA ASN A 419 -16.91 39.47 -14.42
C ASN A 419 -15.75 40.36 -14.87
N PRO A 420 -14.71 39.86 -15.56
CA PRO A 420 -13.60 40.71 -16.00
C PRO A 420 -14.00 41.80 -16.98
N VAL A 421 -15.11 41.58 -17.71
CA VAL A 421 -15.59 42.49 -18.76
C VAL A 421 -16.71 43.43 -18.27
N ILE A 422 -17.77 42.88 -17.66
CA ILE A 422 -18.96 43.65 -17.25
C ILE A 422 -18.93 44.10 -15.78
N GLY A 423 -17.96 43.61 -15.02
CA GLY A 423 -17.79 43.91 -13.58
C GLY A 423 -18.76 43.15 -12.67
N TYR A 424 -18.37 42.98 -11.42
CA TYR A 424 -19.09 42.20 -10.40
C TYR A 424 -20.54 42.65 -10.18
N LYS A 425 -20.78 43.98 -10.17
CA LYS A 425 -22.11 44.57 -9.93
C LYS A 425 -23.13 44.17 -11.00
N ASN A 426 -22.73 44.20 -12.26
CA ASN A 426 -23.62 43.81 -13.36
C ASN A 426 -23.80 42.32 -13.43
N SER A 427 -22.73 41.54 -13.19
CA SER A 427 -22.80 40.08 -13.07
C SER A 427 -23.78 39.66 -11.98
N THR A 428 -23.76 40.35 -10.81
CA THR A 428 -24.72 40.08 -9.72
C THR A 428 -26.16 40.37 -10.12
N LYS A 429 -26.43 41.42 -10.91
CA LYS A 429 -27.78 41.73 -11.39
C LYS A 429 -28.28 40.62 -12.31
N ILE A 430 -27.49 40.22 -13.28
CA ILE A 430 -27.80 39.14 -14.23
C ILE A 430 -28.05 37.80 -13.48
N ALA A 431 -27.18 37.46 -12.53
CA ALA A 431 -27.35 36.23 -11.73
C ALA A 431 -28.66 36.22 -10.92
N LYS A 432 -29.02 37.35 -10.29
CA LYS A 432 -30.28 37.49 -9.56
C LYS A 432 -31.49 37.37 -10.46
N GLU A 433 -31.45 37.96 -11.63
CA GLU A 433 -32.53 37.89 -12.60
C GLU A 433 -32.68 36.50 -13.20
N ALA A 434 -31.57 35.83 -13.51
CA ALA A 434 -31.58 34.44 -13.96
C ALA A 434 -32.23 33.50 -12.92
N LEU A 435 -31.88 33.66 -11.63
CA LEU A 435 -32.49 32.90 -10.53
C LEU A 435 -34.00 33.19 -10.42
N ALA A 436 -34.43 34.43 -10.55
CA ALA A 436 -35.81 34.82 -10.37
C ALA A 436 -36.74 34.44 -11.56
N THR A 437 -36.20 34.45 -12.76
CA THR A 437 -36.96 34.26 -14.02
C THR A 437 -36.79 32.87 -14.63
N GLY A 438 -35.74 32.14 -14.26
CA GLY A 438 -35.37 30.90 -14.91
C GLY A 438 -34.74 31.06 -16.29
N LYS A 439 -34.47 32.32 -16.74
CA LYS A 439 -33.78 32.58 -18.00
C LYS A 439 -32.30 32.31 -17.92
N GLY A 440 -31.69 31.91 -19.04
CA GLY A 440 -30.24 31.71 -19.15
C GLY A 440 -29.44 33.01 -19.06
N VAL A 441 -28.23 32.95 -18.52
CA VAL A 441 -27.30 34.10 -18.46
C VAL A 441 -27.05 34.67 -19.83
N TYR A 442 -26.86 33.80 -20.83
CA TYR A 442 -26.64 34.20 -22.23
C TYR A 442 -27.79 35.08 -22.79
N GLU A 443 -29.02 34.62 -22.57
CA GLU A 443 -30.23 35.31 -22.99
C GLU A 443 -30.36 36.69 -22.35
N LEU A 444 -30.19 36.76 -21.02
CA LEU A 444 -30.31 38.02 -20.28
C LEU A 444 -29.24 39.07 -20.65
N VAL A 445 -28.02 38.63 -20.90
CA VAL A 445 -26.94 39.55 -21.36
C VAL A 445 -27.28 40.19 -22.70
N LEU A 446 -27.87 39.43 -23.62
CA LEU A 446 -28.33 39.95 -24.92
C LEU A 446 -29.59 40.84 -24.79
N GLU A 447 -30.59 40.40 -24.00
CA GLU A 447 -31.81 41.19 -23.74
C GLU A 447 -31.51 42.60 -23.19
N HIS A 448 -30.55 42.66 -22.25
CA HIS A 448 -30.10 43.91 -21.64
C HIS A 448 -29.06 44.66 -22.48
N ASN A 449 -28.72 44.18 -23.67
CA ASN A 449 -27.74 44.76 -24.58
C ASN A 449 -26.39 45.08 -23.88
N ILE A 450 -25.97 44.23 -22.94
CA ILE A 450 -24.72 44.44 -22.17
C ILE A 450 -23.48 44.14 -23.01
N LEU A 451 -23.55 43.14 -23.86
CA LEU A 451 -22.51 42.71 -24.82
C LEU A 451 -23.12 42.40 -26.17
N SER A 452 -22.33 42.58 -27.22
CA SER A 452 -22.68 42.03 -28.52
C SER A 452 -22.74 40.49 -28.48
N LYS A 453 -23.48 39.88 -29.40
CA LYS A 453 -23.50 38.42 -29.53
C LYS A 453 -22.11 37.87 -29.82
N GLU A 454 -21.32 38.53 -30.66
CA GLU A 454 -19.98 38.11 -31.04
C GLU A 454 -19.00 38.15 -29.87
N ASP A 455 -19.10 39.19 -29.03
CA ASP A 455 -18.28 39.34 -27.81
C ASP A 455 -18.67 38.28 -26.76
N LEU A 456 -19.97 38.08 -26.55
CA LEU A 456 -20.49 37.08 -25.63
C LEU A 456 -20.08 35.67 -26.05
N ASP A 457 -20.24 35.32 -27.33
CA ASP A 457 -19.79 34.05 -27.89
C ASP A 457 -18.28 33.87 -27.71
N THR A 458 -17.50 34.95 -27.79
CA THR A 458 -16.06 34.90 -27.58
C THR A 458 -15.68 34.67 -26.12
N ILE A 459 -16.32 35.36 -25.16
CA ILE A 459 -16.06 35.19 -23.73
C ILE A 459 -16.43 33.76 -23.29
N LEU A 460 -17.57 33.26 -23.75
CA LEU A 460 -18.12 31.95 -23.34
C LEU A 460 -17.57 30.77 -24.17
N LYS A 461 -16.57 31.00 -25.04
CA LYS A 461 -15.84 29.87 -25.64
C LYS A 461 -15.18 29.03 -24.56
N PRO A 462 -15.28 27.70 -24.63
CA PRO A 462 -14.67 26.79 -23.63
C PRO A 462 -13.23 27.16 -23.30
N GLU A 463 -12.42 27.46 -24.29
CA GLU A 463 -11.00 27.78 -24.16
C GLU A 463 -10.73 29.03 -23.31
N ASN A 464 -11.69 29.93 -23.25
CA ASN A 464 -11.60 31.18 -22.50
C ASN A 464 -12.15 31.11 -21.10
N MET A 465 -12.92 30.05 -20.77
CA MET A 465 -13.51 29.83 -19.45
C MET A 465 -12.69 28.92 -18.54
N ILE A 466 -11.79 28.11 -19.10
CA ILE A 466 -11.06 27.04 -18.35
C ILE A 466 -9.66 27.45 -17.88
N LYS A 467 -9.23 28.67 -18.18
CA LYS A 467 -7.93 29.22 -17.79
C LYS A 467 -7.98 30.76 -17.81
N PRO A 468 -7.08 31.45 -17.10
CA PRO A 468 -6.97 32.91 -17.21
C PRO A 468 -6.70 33.35 -18.64
N VAL A 469 -7.55 34.25 -19.18
CA VAL A 469 -7.40 34.82 -20.50
C VAL A 469 -7.64 36.33 -20.39
N LYS A 470 -6.83 37.15 -21.07
CA LYS A 470 -7.06 38.57 -21.21
C LYS A 470 -7.81 38.78 -22.53
N LEU A 471 -9.05 39.23 -22.44
CA LEU A 471 -9.89 39.59 -23.58
C LEU A 471 -9.98 41.13 -23.65
N ASP A 472 -9.72 41.69 -24.82
CA ASP A 472 -9.86 43.14 -25.05
C ASP A 472 -11.28 43.45 -25.59
N ILE A 473 -12.27 43.23 -24.70
CA ILE A 473 -13.69 43.43 -24.97
C ILE A 473 -14.22 44.53 -24.06
N LYS A 474 -15.00 45.45 -24.59
CA LYS A 474 -15.64 46.53 -23.84
C LYS A 474 -17.15 46.31 -23.79
N PRO A 475 -17.80 46.37 -22.63
CA PRO A 475 -19.25 46.25 -22.54
C PRO A 475 -19.92 47.53 -23.07
N ASN A 476 -21.20 47.40 -23.45
CA ASN A 476 -22.04 48.51 -23.92
C ASN A 476 -22.59 49.38 -22.78
N ILE A 477 -22.20 49.12 -21.53
CA ILE A 477 -22.70 49.73 -20.30
C ILE A 477 -21.64 50.56 -19.58
#